data_9e14b79911158ac7abd8b03ebdabc432
#
_entry.id   9e14b79911158ac7abd8b03ebdabc432
#
_cell.length_a   1.000
_cell.length_b   1.000
_cell.length_c   1.000
_cell.angle_alpha   90.00
_cell.angle_beta   90.00
_cell.angle_gamma   90.00
#
_symmetry.space_group_name_H-M   'P 1'
#
loop_
_entity.id
_entity.type
_entity.pdbx_description
1 polymer ?
#
loop_
_entity_poly.entity_id
_entity_poly.type
_entity_poly.pdbx_seq_one_letter_code
_entity_poly.pdbx_strand_id
1 'polypeptide(L)'
;IAEGHQVGNHTFNHIGAFKHWAVTYIFNVTQANDIIHAHLFRPPHGWMRHSVYWWLSKKYRIIMWDLVTRDYSKWLTAKDVVNNVKRYTRNGSIITFHDSLKSIDKLHTALPEALTWLKEQGYEFKTFE
;
A
#
# COMPACT_ATOMS: atom_id res chain seq x y z
N ILE A 1 -7.28 -13.70 -1.79
CA ILE A 1 -8.28 -13.53 -2.89
C ILE A 1 -9.55 -14.30 -2.53
N ALA A 2 -9.45 -15.55 -2.11
CA ALA A 2 -10.63 -16.35 -1.74
C ALA A 2 -11.50 -15.75 -0.63
N GLU A 3 -10.91 -14.92 0.23
CA GLU A 3 -11.59 -14.21 1.33
C GLU A 3 -12.05 -12.80 0.93
N GLY A 4 -12.09 -12.46 -0.36
CA GLY A 4 -12.54 -11.17 -0.86
C GLY A 4 -11.46 -10.07 -0.92
N HIS A 5 -10.21 -10.39 -0.64
CA HIS A 5 -9.10 -9.43 -0.78
C HIS A 5 -8.74 -9.19 -2.25
N GLN A 6 -8.27 -7.99 -2.55
CA GLN A 6 -7.74 -7.63 -3.87
C GLN A 6 -6.22 -7.58 -3.84
N VAL A 7 -5.59 -7.95 -4.97
CA VAL A 7 -4.16 -7.85 -5.19
C VAL A 7 -3.88 -6.69 -6.13
N GLY A 8 -2.87 -5.90 -5.84
CA GLY A 8 -2.41 -4.79 -6.67
C GLY A 8 -0.93 -4.92 -7.04
N ASN A 9 -0.56 -4.29 -8.15
CA ASN A 9 0.82 -4.24 -8.63
C ASN A 9 1.60 -3.14 -7.89
N HIS A 10 2.83 -3.45 -7.49
CA HIS A 10 3.72 -2.51 -6.79
C HIS A 10 5.14 -2.53 -7.37
N THR A 11 5.28 -2.78 -8.67
CA THR A 11 6.49 -3.13 -9.41
C THR A 11 7.11 -4.47 -8.99
N PHE A 12 7.92 -5.06 -9.86
CA PHE A 12 8.53 -6.37 -9.58
C PHE A 12 9.65 -6.28 -8.53
N ASN A 13 10.50 -5.27 -8.62
CA ASN A 13 11.67 -5.08 -7.75
C ASN A 13 11.52 -3.90 -6.77
N HIS A 14 10.30 -3.39 -6.55
CA HIS A 14 10.04 -2.22 -5.70
C HIS A 14 10.90 -1.00 -6.08
N ILE A 15 11.04 -0.72 -7.39
CA ILE A 15 11.91 0.34 -7.89
C ILE A 15 11.24 1.72 -7.81
N GLY A 16 12.02 2.74 -7.45
CA GLY A 16 11.56 4.13 -7.41
C GLY A 16 11.61 4.80 -8.80
N ALA A 17 10.53 5.50 -9.15
CA ALA A 17 10.38 6.11 -10.48
C ALA A 17 11.40 7.19 -10.84
N PHE A 18 12.03 7.83 -9.85
CA PHE A 18 13.04 8.87 -10.11
C PHE A 18 14.45 8.34 -10.34
N LYS A 19 14.73 7.13 -9.85
CA LYS A 19 16.04 6.49 -9.97
C LYS A 19 16.19 5.66 -11.25
N HIS A 20 15.09 5.50 -12.00
CA HIS A 20 15.05 4.66 -13.19
C HIS A 20 14.41 5.40 -14.37
N TRP A 21 14.81 5.05 -15.59
CA TRP A 21 14.16 5.53 -16.81
C TRP A 21 12.71 5.06 -16.89
N ALA A 22 11.84 5.85 -17.52
CA ALA A 22 10.43 5.53 -17.64
C ALA A 22 10.19 4.13 -18.26
N VAL A 23 10.95 3.78 -19.29
CA VAL A 23 10.87 2.46 -19.95
C VAL A 23 11.21 1.34 -18.99
N THR A 24 12.28 1.46 -18.23
CA THR A 24 12.69 0.45 -17.21
C THR A 24 11.61 0.30 -16.13
N TYR A 25 11.04 1.43 -15.70
CA TYR A 25 9.97 1.40 -14.70
C TYR A 25 8.72 0.69 -15.22
N ILE A 26 8.27 1.04 -16.43
CA ILE A 26 7.11 0.41 -17.07
C ILE A 26 7.36 -1.09 -17.30
N PHE A 27 8.56 -1.46 -17.76
CA PHE A 27 8.93 -2.89 -17.91
C PHE A 27 8.82 -3.63 -16.57
N ASN A 28 9.29 -3.04 -15.49
CA ASN A 28 9.22 -3.63 -14.15
C ASN A 28 7.78 -3.79 -13.65
N VAL A 29 6.89 -2.86 -14.00
CA VAL A 29 5.44 -2.99 -13.74
C VAL A 29 4.83 -4.12 -14.56
N THR A 30 5.17 -4.22 -15.84
CA THR A 30 4.66 -5.28 -16.73
C THR A 30 5.12 -6.64 -16.24
N GLN A 31 6.41 -6.80 -15.91
CA GLN A 31 6.97 -8.04 -15.37
C GLN A 31 6.24 -8.53 -14.11
N ALA A 32 5.89 -7.63 -13.19
CA ALA A 32 5.07 -7.99 -12.04
C ALA A 32 3.67 -8.43 -12.47
N ASN A 33 3.08 -7.74 -13.45
CA ASN A 33 1.71 -8.02 -13.88
C ASN A 33 1.54 -9.31 -14.67
N ASP A 34 2.59 -9.79 -15.31
CA ASP A 34 2.61 -11.11 -15.98
C ASP A 34 2.39 -12.25 -14.98
N ILE A 35 2.66 -12.01 -13.69
CA ILE A 35 2.47 -12.99 -12.61
C ILE A 35 1.13 -12.76 -11.88
N ILE A 36 0.83 -11.50 -11.53
CA ILE A 36 -0.28 -11.20 -10.61
C ILE A 36 -1.59 -10.84 -11.32
N HIS A 37 -1.55 -10.45 -12.59
CA HIS A 37 -2.71 -10.05 -13.40
C HIS A 37 -3.63 -9.01 -12.71
N ALA A 38 -3.04 -8.03 -12.04
CA ALA A 38 -3.78 -7.02 -11.27
C ALA A 38 -4.22 -5.83 -12.13
N HIS A 39 -5.35 -5.23 -11.75
CA HIS A 39 -5.84 -3.95 -12.32
C HIS A 39 -5.55 -2.75 -11.43
N LEU A 40 -5.14 -2.99 -10.19
CA LEU A 40 -4.73 -1.97 -9.23
C LEU A 40 -3.22 -1.79 -9.29
N PHE A 41 -2.76 -0.55 -9.19
CA PHE A 41 -1.34 -0.24 -9.10
C PHE A 41 -1.08 0.82 -8.03
N ARG A 42 -0.03 0.61 -7.24
CA ARG A 42 0.50 1.60 -6.31
C ARG A 42 1.97 1.86 -6.62
N PRO A 43 2.41 3.09 -6.86
CA PRO A 43 3.82 3.36 -7.10
C PRO A 43 4.65 3.18 -5.82
N PRO A 44 5.80 2.51 -5.87
CA PRO A 44 6.76 2.50 -4.77
C PRO A 44 7.10 3.92 -4.30
N HIS A 45 7.18 4.11 -3.01
CA HIS A 45 7.42 5.41 -2.36
C HIS A 45 6.37 6.50 -2.65
N GLY A 46 5.27 6.18 -3.33
CA GLY A 46 4.24 7.15 -3.69
C GLY A 46 4.59 8.12 -4.82
N TRP A 47 5.65 7.85 -5.58
CA TRP A 47 6.14 8.76 -6.61
C TRP A 47 6.20 8.12 -7.98
N MET A 48 5.76 8.86 -9.00
CA MET A 48 6.00 8.50 -10.39
C MET A 48 6.06 9.76 -11.28
N ARG A 49 6.69 9.61 -12.44
CA ARG A 49 6.75 10.68 -13.45
C ARG A 49 5.39 10.84 -14.15
N HIS A 50 5.03 12.03 -14.56
CA HIS A 50 3.76 12.29 -15.28
C HIS A 50 3.59 11.43 -16.52
N SER A 51 4.66 11.21 -17.30
CA SER A 51 4.61 10.34 -18.48
C SER A 51 4.30 8.89 -18.13
N VAL A 52 4.85 8.39 -17.02
CA VAL A 52 4.59 7.05 -16.50
C VAL A 52 3.15 6.96 -15.98
N TYR A 53 2.68 7.97 -15.24
CA TYR A 53 1.30 8.05 -14.77
C TYR A 53 0.32 8.00 -15.95
N TRP A 54 0.53 8.83 -16.96
CA TRP A 54 -0.33 8.88 -18.13
C TRP A 54 -0.42 7.54 -18.87
N TRP A 55 0.68 6.80 -18.93
CA TRP A 55 0.71 5.48 -19.55
C TRP A 55 0.04 4.41 -18.66
N LEU A 56 0.37 4.38 -17.38
CA LEU A 56 -0.16 3.38 -16.43
C LEU A 56 -1.65 3.58 -16.16
N SER A 57 -2.14 4.81 -16.07
CA SER A 57 -3.55 5.12 -15.79
C SER A 57 -4.52 4.63 -16.86
N LYS A 58 -4.03 4.31 -18.06
CA LYS A 58 -4.84 3.66 -19.11
C LYS A 58 -5.09 2.17 -18.86
N LYS A 59 -4.27 1.54 -18.04
CA LYS A 59 -4.30 0.09 -17.78
C LYS A 59 -4.62 -0.25 -16.34
N TYR A 60 -4.27 0.65 -15.43
CA TYR A 60 -4.39 0.43 -14.00
C TYR A 60 -5.15 1.56 -13.33
N ARG A 61 -5.95 1.20 -12.33
CA ARG A 61 -6.44 2.15 -11.34
C ARG A 61 -5.30 2.42 -10.35
N ILE A 62 -4.84 3.68 -10.30
CA ILE A 62 -3.73 4.09 -9.43
C ILE A 62 -4.28 4.34 -8.03
N ILE A 63 -3.81 3.57 -7.05
CA ILE A 63 -4.25 3.65 -5.67
C ILE A 63 -3.13 4.20 -4.80
N MET A 64 -3.36 5.36 -4.23
CA MET A 64 -2.48 5.98 -3.24
C MET A 64 -2.95 5.66 -1.82
N TRP A 65 -2.55 6.43 -0.86
CA TRP A 65 -2.97 6.35 0.55
C TRP A 65 -3.11 7.75 1.14
N ASP A 66 -3.82 7.86 2.26
CA ASP A 66 -3.84 9.07 3.07
C ASP A 66 -3.17 8.87 4.44
N LEU A 67 -3.07 7.62 4.90
CA LEU A 67 -2.44 7.28 6.18
C LEU A 67 -1.38 6.19 6.02
N VAL A 68 -0.12 6.56 6.27
CA VAL A 68 0.98 5.60 6.45
C VAL A 68 1.21 5.39 7.93
N THR A 69 1.09 4.17 8.40
CA THR A 69 1.22 3.81 9.83
C THR A 69 2.65 3.96 10.37
N ARG A 70 3.66 4.01 9.49
CA ARG A 70 5.10 4.04 9.78
C ARG A 70 5.61 2.83 10.57
N ASP A 71 4.96 1.70 10.38
CA ASP A 71 5.30 0.40 10.97
C ASP A 71 6.75 -0.05 10.68
N TYR A 72 7.33 0.39 9.56
CA TYR A 72 8.74 0.14 9.19
C TYR A 72 9.75 0.99 9.98
N SER A 73 9.30 1.99 10.74
CA SER A 73 10.20 2.89 11.49
C SER A 73 10.79 2.18 12.70
N LYS A 74 12.11 2.14 12.80
CA LYS A 74 12.82 1.59 13.97
C LYS A 74 12.60 2.40 15.27
N TRP A 75 12.09 3.63 15.15
CA TRP A 75 11.85 4.52 16.27
C TRP A 75 10.44 4.40 16.87
N LEU A 76 9.54 3.69 16.20
CA LEU A 76 8.16 3.51 16.65
C LEU A 76 7.95 2.10 17.19
N THR A 77 7.19 2.02 18.28
CA THR A 77 6.69 0.77 18.85
C THR A 77 5.40 0.32 18.15
N ALA A 78 4.95 -0.92 18.40
CA ALA A 78 3.64 -1.39 17.93
C ALA A 78 2.49 -0.49 18.43
N LYS A 79 2.58 -0.02 19.68
CA LYS A 79 1.62 0.90 20.29
C LYS A 79 1.57 2.24 19.55
N ASP A 80 2.71 2.77 19.13
CA ASP A 80 2.76 4.02 18.36
C ASP A 80 2.10 3.85 17.00
N VAL A 81 2.31 2.71 16.34
CA VAL A 81 1.67 2.36 15.07
C VAL A 81 0.14 2.33 15.23
N VAL A 82 -0.37 1.67 16.27
CA VAL A 82 -1.81 1.65 16.58
C VAL A 82 -2.33 3.06 16.89
N ASN A 83 -1.59 3.84 17.67
CA ASN A 83 -1.97 5.22 17.98
C ASN A 83 -2.04 6.11 16.73
N ASN A 84 -1.15 5.90 15.74
CA ASN A 84 -1.23 6.59 14.46
C ASN A 84 -2.55 6.24 13.74
N VAL A 85 -2.96 4.97 13.74
CA VAL A 85 -4.27 4.59 13.18
C VAL A 85 -5.40 5.27 13.94
N LYS A 86 -5.43 5.15 15.26
CA LYS A 86 -6.49 5.73 16.12
C LYS A 86 -6.63 7.24 15.93
N ARG A 87 -5.51 7.94 15.76
CA ARG A 87 -5.47 9.41 15.69
C ARG A 87 -5.86 9.97 14.32
N TYR A 88 -5.49 9.28 13.23
CA TYR A 88 -5.54 9.87 11.89
C TYR A 88 -6.56 9.21 10.96
N THR A 89 -7.17 8.10 11.36
CA THR A 89 -8.20 7.46 10.54
C THR A 89 -9.47 8.31 10.47
N ARG A 90 -10.05 8.35 9.30
CA ARG A 90 -11.33 9.01 8.99
C ARG A 90 -12.09 8.22 7.94
N ASN A 91 -13.35 8.57 7.69
CA ASN A 91 -14.13 7.93 6.62
C ASN A 91 -13.42 8.06 5.27
N GLY A 92 -13.30 6.94 4.55
CA GLY A 92 -12.61 6.86 3.27
C GLY A 92 -11.09 6.74 3.36
N SER A 93 -10.52 6.61 4.56
CA SER A 93 -9.06 6.41 4.71
C SER A 93 -8.56 5.16 4.01
N ILE A 94 -7.43 5.31 3.31
CA ILE A 94 -6.61 4.21 2.80
C ILE A 94 -5.38 4.12 3.69
N ILE A 95 -5.39 3.13 4.60
CA ILE A 95 -4.35 2.94 5.61
C ILE A 95 -3.31 1.96 5.10
N THR A 96 -2.04 2.34 5.12
CA THR A 96 -0.95 1.49 4.64
C THR A 96 -0.14 0.92 5.80
N PHE A 97 -0.06 -0.41 5.83
CA PHE A 97 0.91 -1.21 6.57
C PHE A 97 1.89 -1.84 5.58
N HIS A 98 3.05 -2.29 6.07
CA HIS A 98 4.09 -2.86 5.22
C HIS A 98 4.42 -4.29 5.68
N ASP A 99 4.30 -5.24 4.77
CA ASP A 99 4.79 -6.60 4.96
C ASP A 99 6.28 -6.65 4.58
N SER A 100 7.12 -6.36 5.56
CA SER A 100 8.58 -6.32 5.39
C SER A 100 9.30 -6.78 6.66
N LEU A 101 10.55 -7.23 6.53
CA LEU A 101 11.39 -7.61 7.66
C LEU A 101 11.55 -6.50 8.71
N LYS A 102 11.39 -5.23 8.32
CA LYS A 102 11.47 -4.08 9.24
C LYS A 102 10.19 -3.86 10.04
N SER A 103 9.08 -4.39 9.56
CA SER A 103 7.74 -4.15 10.10
C SER A 103 7.19 -5.36 10.84
N ILE A 104 7.63 -6.56 10.49
CA ILE A 104 6.97 -7.83 10.84
C ILE A 104 6.74 -8.00 12.35
N ASP A 105 7.75 -7.70 13.17
CA ASP A 105 7.64 -7.86 14.63
C ASP A 105 6.55 -6.95 15.23
N LYS A 106 6.37 -5.76 14.67
CA LYS A 106 5.33 -4.82 15.08
C LYS A 106 3.98 -5.16 14.47
N LEU A 107 4.00 -5.63 13.24
CA LEU A 107 2.79 -5.92 12.46
C LEU A 107 1.94 -7.00 13.13
N HIS A 108 2.56 -8.05 13.66
CA HIS A 108 1.86 -9.13 14.37
C HIS A 108 0.99 -8.63 15.53
N THR A 109 1.39 -7.56 16.20
CA THR A 109 0.63 -6.96 17.30
C THR A 109 -0.23 -5.81 16.84
N ALA A 110 0.36 -4.88 16.07
CA ALA A 110 -0.29 -3.62 15.71
C ALA A 110 -1.45 -3.80 14.73
N LEU A 111 -1.33 -4.70 13.75
CA LEU A 111 -2.39 -4.86 12.75
C LEU A 111 -3.67 -5.44 13.36
N PRO A 112 -3.66 -6.55 14.12
CA PRO A 112 -4.88 -7.07 14.76
C PRO A 112 -5.51 -6.05 15.72
N GLU A 113 -4.71 -5.34 16.53
CA GLU A 113 -5.23 -4.32 17.46
C GLU A 113 -5.88 -3.15 16.69
N ALA A 114 -5.23 -2.67 15.63
CA ALA A 114 -5.77 -1.61 14.79
C ALA A 114 -7.09 -2.02 14.12
N LEU A 115 -7.17 -3.22 13.57
CA LEU A 115 -8.38 -3.74 12.93
C LEU A 115 -9.53 -3.91 13.93
N THR A 116 -9.25 -4.43 15.12
CA THR A 116 -10.23 -4.56 16.19
C THR A 116 -10.79 -3.20 16.58
N TRP A 117 -9.92 -2.24 16.86
CA TRP A 117 -10.34 -0.89 17.21
C TRP A 117 -11.17 -0.23 16.09
N LEU A 118 -10.77 -0.34 14.84
CA LEU A 118 -11.52 0.22 13.71
C LEU A 118 -12.95 -0.36 13.65
N LYS A 119 -13.11 -1.67 13.84
CA LYS A 119 -14.42 -2.32 13.92
C LYS A 119 -15.26 -1.81 15.09
N GLU A 120 -14.66 -1.66 16.27
CA GLU A 120 -15.32 -1.11 17.46
C GLU A 120 -15.78 0.33 17.27
N GLN A 121 -15.08 1.13 16.44
CA GLN A 121 -15.49 2.49 16.06
C GLN A 121 -16.55 2.51 14.95
N GLY A 122 -16.98 1.36 14.43
CA GLY A 122 -18.00 1.25 13.40
C GLY A 122 -17.49 1.45 11.97
N TYR A 123 -16.16 1.41 11.75
CA TYR A 123 -15.61 1.46 10.39
C TYR A 123 -15.85 0.14 9.65
N GLU A 124 -16.22 0.25 8.40
CA GLU A 124 -16.31 -0.87 7.46
C GLU A 124 -15.06 -0.92 6.56
N PHE A 125 -14.62 -2.15 6.27
CA PHE A 125 -13.52 -2.37 5.33
C PHE A 125 -14.10 -2.65 3.94
N LYS A 126 -13.62 -1.92 2.95
CA LYS A 126 -14.07 -2.03 1.55
C LYS A 126 -12.88 -2.33 0.64
N THR A 127 -13.15 -2.99 -0.46
CA THR A 127 -12.24 -3.13 -1.59
C THR A 127 -12.45 -1.99 -2.60
N PHE A 128 -11.55 -1.85 -3.57
CA PHE A 128 -11.68 -0.86 -4.63
C PHE A 128 -12.56 -1.42 -5.75
N GLU A 129 -13.66 -0.76 -6.02
CA GLU A 129 -14.55 -1.05 -7.15
C GLU A 129 -14.04 -0.43 -8.45
#